data_4355bf09122fb17c2fe200a0d4e57942
#
_entry.id   4355bf09122fb17c2fe200a0d4e57942
#
_cell.length_a   1.000
_cell.length_b   1.000
_cell.length_c   1.000
_cell.angle_alpha   90.00
_cell.angle_beta   90.00
_cell.angle_gamma   90.00
#
_symmetry.space_group_name_H-M   'P 1'
#
loop_
_entity.id
_entity.type
_entity.pdbx_description
1 polymer ?
#
loop_
_entity_poly.entity_id
_entity_poly.type
_entity_poly.pdbx_seq_one_letter_code
_entity_poly.pdbx_strand_id
1 'polypeptide(L)'
;MPAHYRSDLARPRQLVSPRALATDGDGALVFEVGCGQQALFERLHIPGAAYLDTGCFERPPLFNKVDDDALLDLLLSLGIRHDSTVILYGRSQLAAARVAHLMLYAGVRDVRLLDGGFAAWIGAALPCTSGPARDSAPAPGFGAPFPGRPEFMLDQRQAARLSGREDAALASIRTWSEFSGASSGYSYIDARGDILGARWGRAGREGDVNSMSEYQLADGRMRPACEIARMWRANGIHAGLHLGFYCGTGWRASLAFVYAWLMGWERIAVYDGGWLEWSQDPDNPVVCRVAESMTA
;
A
#
# COMPACT_ATOMS: atom_id res chain seq x y z
N MET A 1 -8.62 25.39 9.71
CA MET A 1 -8.86 24.00 9.29
C MET A 1 -9.63 23.32 10.40
N PRO A 2 -10.68 22.50 10.10
CA PRO A 2 -11.33 21.72 11.14
C PRO A 2 -10.31 20.85 11.87
N ALA A 3 -10.45 20.69 13.18
CA ALA A 3 -9.49 20.02 14.08
C ALA A 3 -9.24 18.51 13.79
N HIS A 4 -9.79 17.99 12.69
CA HIS A 4 -9.78 16.56 12.34
C HIS A 4 -8.73 16.16 11.31
N TYR A 5 -8.02 17.11 10.70
CA TYR A 5 -7.04 16.85 9.65
C TYR A 5 -5.60 17.09 10.11
N ARG A 6 -4.68 16.23 9.64
CA ARG A 6 -3.25 16.32 9.94
C ARG A 6 -2.60 17.45 9.15
N SER A 7 -2.07 18.45 9.84
CA SER A 7 -1.41 19.61 9.22
C SER A 7 -0.02 19.32 8.64
N ASP A 8 0.55 18.15 8.96
CA ASP A 8 1.86 17.70 8.49
C ASP A 8 1.79 16.97 7.12
N LEU A 9 0.60 16.85 6.53
CA LEU A 9 0.37 16.20 5.25
C LEU A 9 -0.02 17.22 4.16
N ALA A 10 0.47 17.00 2.94
CA ALA A 10 0.06 17.76 1.77
C ALA A 10 -1.36 17.39 1.31
N ARG A 11 -1.77 16.13 1.58
CA ARG A 11 -3.10 15.59 1.26
C ARG A 11 -3.83 15.15 2.54
N PRO A 12 -4.17 16.10 3.44
CA PRO A 12 -4.68 15.76 4.77
C PRO A 12 -6.07 15.14 4.75
N ARG A 13 -6.87 15.38 3.69
CA ARG A 13 -8.22 14.82 3.57
C ARG A 13 -8.23 13.34 3.20
N GLN A 14 -7.14 12.83 2.63
CA GLN A 14 -7.01 11.45 2.20
C GLN A 14 -6.56 10.50 3.31
N LEU A 15 -6.21 11.02 4.50
CA LEU A 15 -6.00 10.23 5.72
C LEU A 15 -7.06 10.62 6.74
N VAL A 16 -8.10 9.78 6.88
CA VAL A 16 -9.30 10.10 7.64
C VAL A 16 -9.19 9.54 9.04
N SER A 17 -9.45 10.36 10.06
CA SER A 17 -9.56 9.85 11.43
C SER A 17 -10.89 9.10 11.65
N PRO A 18 -10.97 8.16 12.61
CA PRO A 18 -12.23 7.47 12.90
C PRO A 18 -13.40 8.42 13.18
N ARG A 19 -13.17 9.51 13.92
CA ARG A 19 -14.21 10.50 14.22
C ARG A 19 -14.65 11.28 12.98
N ALA A 20 -13.71 11.64 12.09
CA ALA A 20 -14.06 12.32 10.84
C ALA A 20 -14.89 11.40 9.92
N LEU A 21 -14.55 10.10 9.83
CA LEU A 21 -15.38 9.14 9.08
C LEU A 21 -16.79 9.04 9.66
N ALA A 22 -16.93 9.02 10.99
CA ALA A 22 -18.22 8.92 11.65
C ALA A 22 -19.13 10.15 11.44
N THR A 23 -18.54 11.34 11.20
CA THR A 23 -19.30 12.60 11.04
C THR A 23 -19.45 13.05 9.59
N ASP A 24 -18.44 12.83 8.76
CA ASP A 24 -18.32 13.43 7.42
C ASP A 24 -18.31 12.36 6.31
N GLY A 25 -18.63 11.09 6.66
CA GLY A 25 -18.60 9.96 5.73
C GLY A 25 -19.79 9.87 4.76
N ASP A 26 -20.75 10.79 4.83
CA ASP A 26 -21.95 10.77 4.01
C ASP A 26 -21.61 10.82 2.51
N GLY A 27 -22.18 9.89 1.74
CA GLY A 27 -21.97 9.78 0.29
C GLY A 27 -20.67 9.10 -0.15
N ALA A 28 -19.77 8.74 0.77
CA ALA A 28 -18.58 7.96 0.44
C ALA A 28 -18.88 6.46 0.35
N LEU A 29 -18.18 5.78 -0.55
CA LEU A 29 -18.15 4.32 -0.61
C LEU A 29 -17.11 3.83 0.42
N VAL A 30 -17.55 3.16 1.47
CA VAL A 30 -16.69 2.66 2.55
C VAL A 30 -16.47 1.16 2.37
N PHE A 31 -15.21 0.72 2.39
CA PHE A 31 -14.86 -0.69 2.24
C PHE A 31 -13.89 -1.16 3.32
N GLU A 32 -14.20 -2.31 3.93
CA GLU A 32 -13.21 -3.11 4.67
C GLU A 32 -12.44 -3.99 3.69
N VAL A 33 -11.13 -3.85 3.67
CA VAL A 33 -10.25 -4.64 2.81
C VAL A 33 -9.57 -5.73 3.65
N GLY A 34 -9.67 -6.97 3.20
CA GLY A 34 -9.03 -8.12 3.85
C GLY A 34 -8.59 -9.17 2.84
N CYS A 35 -7.99 -10.24 3.33
CA CYS A 35 -7.61 -11.41 2.56
C CYS A 35 -8.22 -12.64 3.24
N GLY A 36 -9.29 -13.22 2.65
CA GLY A 36 -10.03 -14.34 3.24
C GLY A 36 -10.70 -14.03 4.58
N GLN A 37 -11.03 -12.75 4.85
CA GLN A 37 -11.52 -12.31 6.16
C GLN A 37 -13.01 -11.91 6.17
N GLN A 38 -13.79 -12.31 5.17
CA GLN A 38 -15.20 -11.97 5.07
C GLN A 38 -15.99 -12.38 6.32
N ALA A 39 -15.73 -13.55 6.87
CA ALA A 39 -16.41 -14.00 8.09
C ALA A 39 -16.12 -13.11 9.33
N LEU A 40 -14.95 -12.46 9.38
CA LEU A 40 -14.64 -11.48 10.42
C LEU A 40 -15.39 -10.16 10.19
N PHE A 41 -15.49 -9.73 8.93
CA PHE A 41 -16.30 -8.58 8.55
C PHE A 41 -17.77 -8.80 8.94
N GLU A 42 -18.38 -9.93 8.59
CA GLU A 42 -19.78 -10.23 8.89
C GLU A 42 -20.09 -10.28 10.40
N ARG A 43 -19.08 -10.61 11.21
CA ARG A 43 -19.23 -10.55 12.67
C ARG A 43 -19.29 -9.12 13.20
N LEU A 44 -18.44 -8.26 12.68
CA LEU A 44 -18.30 -6.89 13.17
C LEU A 44 -17.57 -6.01 12.16
N HIS A 45 -18.19 -4.93 11.72
CA HIS A 45 -17.60 -3.96 10.79
C HIS A 45 -18.13 -2.53 11.02
N ILE A 46 -17.55 -1.56 10.32
CA ILE A 46 -18.01 -0.16 10.35
C ILE A 46 -19.37 -0.08 9.64
N PRO A 47 -20.40 0.57 10.23
CA PRO A 47 -21.72 0.69 9.61
C PRO A 47 -21.66 1.23 8.18
N GLY A 48 -22.41 0.60 7.26
CA GLY A 48 -22.46 1.00 5.85
C GLY A 48 -21.27 0.57 5.00
N ALA A 49 -20.27 -0.11 5.56
CA ALA A 49 -19.17 -0.65 4.79
C ALA A 49 -19.57 -1.89 3.97
N ALA A 50 -18.89 -2.09 2.83
CA ALA A 50 -18.86 -3.34 2.11
C ALA A 50 -17.49 -4.03 2.29
N TYR A 51 -17.38 -5.32 1.95
CA TYR A 51 -16.14 -6.08 2.05
C TYR A 51 -15.46 -6.20 0.69
N LEU A 52 -14.13 -6.01 0.66
CA LEU A 52 -13.29 -6.28 -0.50
C LEU A 52 -12.21 -7.31 -0.14
N ASP A 53 -12.14 -8.38 -0.91
CA ASP A 53 -11.04 -9.34 -0.79
C ASP A 53 -9.89 -8.95 -1.72
N THR A 54 -8.68 -8.91 -1.22
CA THR A 54 -7.47 -8.62 -2.02
C THR A 54 -7.27 -9.61 -3.15
N GLY A 55 -7.74 -10.88 -3.00
CA GLY A 55 -7.70 -11.90 -4.04
C GLY A 55 -8.47 -11.53 -5.32
N CYS A 56 -9.39 -10.54 -5.26
CA CYS A 56 -10.04 -10.01 -6.46
C CYS A 56 -9.12 -9.07 -7.26
N PHE A 57 -8.10 -8.50 -6.62
CA PHE A 57 -7.19 -7.50 -7.20
C PHE A 57 -5.84 -8.07 -7.63
N GLU A 58 -5.49 -9.27 -7.20
CA GLU A 58 -4.17 -9.88 -7.40
C GLU A 58 -4.30 -11.28 -8.01
N ARG A 59 -3.26 -11.72 -8.70
CA ARG A 59 -3.20 -13.06 -9.32
C ARG A 59 -1.97 -13.83 -8.84
N PRO A 60 -2.15 -15.05 -8.27
CA PRO A 60 -1.05 -15.96 -8.05
C PRO A 60 -0.46 -16.42 -9.40
N PRO A 61 0.80 -16.87 -9.47
CA PRO A 61 1.70 -17.09 -8.33
C PRO A 61 2.47 -15.84 -7.87
N LEU A 62 2.54 -14.77 -8.68
CA LEU A 62 3.35 -13.58 -8.40
C LEU A 62 2.63 -12.56 -7.51
N PHE A 63 1.32 -12.64 -7.39
CA PHE A 63 0.48 -11.68 -6.68
C PHE A 63 0.52 -10.27 -7.27
N ASN A 64 0.87 -10.16 -8.57
CA ASN A 64 0.74 -8.92 -9.30
C ASN A 64 -0.73 -8.56 -9.45
N LYS A 65 -1.02 -7.29 -9.67
CA LYS A 65 -2.38 -6.84 -9.92
C LYS A 65 -3.00 -7.59 -11.09
N VAL A 66 -4.30 -7.74 -11.09
CA VAL A 66 -5.06 -8.18 -12.28
C VAL A 66 -4.80 -7.24 -13.45
N ASP A 67 -5.02 -7.70 -14.68
CA ASP A 67 -4.92 -6.83 -15.85
C ASP A 67 -5.88 -5.63 -15.74
N ASP A 68 -5.67 -4.63 -16.61
CA ASP A 68 -6.38 -3.37 -16.51
C ASP A 68 -7.87 -3.51 -16.81
N ASP A 69 -8.25 -4.41 -17.73
CA ASP A 69 -9.65 -4.67 -18.06
C ASP A 69 -10.36 -5.32 -16.87
N ALA A 70 -9.75 -6.32 -16.25
CA ALA A 70 -10.31 -6.97 -15.06
C ALA A 70 -10.39 -6.01 -13.85
N LEU A 71 -9.40 -5.12 -13.69
CA LEU A 71 -9.45 -4.10 -12.66
C LEU A 71 -10.59 -3.09 -12.91
N LEU A 72 -10.76 -2.66 -14.16
CA LEU A 72 -11.86 -1.76 -14.54
C LEU A 72 -13.21 -2.41 -14.26
N ASP A 73 -13.43 -3.63 -14.73
CA ASP A 73 -14.68 -4.38 -14.52
C ASP A 73 -14.98 -4.55 -13.02
N LEU A 74 -13.96 -4.86 -12.23
CA LEU A 74 -14.10 -4.98 -10.77
C LEU A 74 -14.54 -3.64 -10.14
N LEU A 75 -13.88 -2.53 -10.48
CA LEU A 75 -14.24 -1.23 -9.93
C LEU A 75 -15.67 -0.83 -10.32
N LEU A 76 -16.06 -1.06 -11.58
CA LEU A 76 -17.42 -0.79 -12.04
C LEU A 76 -18.47 -1.64 -11.32
N SER A 77 -18.20 -2.92 -11.09
CA SER A 77 -19.10 -3.80 -10.34
C SER A 77 -19.32 -3.35 -8.89
N LEU A 78 -18.34 -2.67 -8.32
CA LEU A 78 -18.40 -2.06 -6.98
C LEU A 78 -19.04 -0.66 -6.96
N GLY A 79 -19.48 -0.15 -8.11
CA GLY A 79 -20.02 1.19 -8.25
C GLY A 79 -18.97 2.32 -8.23
N ILE A 80 -17.69 1.97 -8.38
CA ILE A 80 -16.58 2.91 -8.29
C ILE A 80 -16.29 3.54 -9.65
N ARG A 81 -16.28 4.86 -9.68
CA ARG A 81 -15.95 5.71 -10.83
C ARG A 81 -14.71 6.57 -10.51
N HIS A 82 -14.15 7.23 -11.53
CA HIS A 82 -13.02 8.14 -11.35
C HIS A 82 -13.30 9.30 -10.38
N ASP A 83 -14.55 9.71 -10.21
CA ASP A 83 -15.01 10.81 -9.37
C ASP A 83 -15.65 10.36 -8.05
N SER A 84 -15.65 9.06 -7.77
CA SER A 84 -16.12 8.51 -6.50
C SER A 84 -15.21 8.93 -5.34
N THR A 85 -15.82 9.19 -4.17
CA THR A 85 -15.10 9.23 -2.89
C THR A 85 -15.09 7.83 -2.31
N VAL A 86 -13.90 7.25 -2.14
CA VAL A 86 -13.73 5.90 -1.60
C VAL A 86 -12.90 5.96 -0.32
N ILE A 87 -13.42 5.36 0.75
CA ILE A 87 -12.72 5.25 2.04
C ILE A 87 -12.41 3.78 2.29
N LEU A 88 -11.13 3.47 2.47
CA LEU A 88 -10.64 2.12 2.68
C LEU A 88 -10.11 1.96 4.10
N TYR A 89 -10.44 0.84 4.72
CA TYR A 89 -9.86 0.43 5.99
C TYR A 89 -9.64 -1.08 5.99
N GLY A 90 -8.86 -1.57 6.91
CA GLY A 90 -8.64 -3.01 7.09
C GLY A 90 -8.35 -3.35 8.53
N ARG A 91 -8.39 -4.63 8.85
CA ARG A 91 -7.79 -5.18 10.08
C ARG A 91 -6.27 -5.21 9.94
N SER A 92 -5.79 -5.36 8.70
CA SER A 92 -4.43 -5.02 8.26
C SER A 92 -4.48 -3.79 7.39
N GLN A 93 -3.73 -2.75 7.77
CA GLN A 93 -3.57 -1.55 6.96
C GLN A 93 -2.86 -1.82 5.62
N LEU A 94 -2.10 -2.90 5.54
CA LEU A 94 -1.40 -3.28 4.31
C LEU A 94 -2.39 -3.65 3.20
N ALA A 95 -3.43 -4.44 3.53
CA ALA A 95 -4.47 -4.81 2.58
C ALA A 95 -5.22 -3.57 2.07
N ALA A 96 -5.62 -2.67 2.97
CA ALA A 96 -6.29 -1.42 2.60
C ALA A 96 -5.40 -0.51 1.74
N ALA A 97 -4.11 -0.39 2.07
CA ALA A 97 -3.15 0.41 1.30
C ALA A 97 -2.87 -0.21 -0.07
N ARG A 98 -2.86 -1.53 -0.20
CA ARG A 98 -2.73 -2.21 -1.48
C ARG A 98 -3.86 -1.82 -2.43
N VAL A 99 -5.10 -1.91 -1.97
CA VAL A 99 -6.26 -1.53 -2.78
C VAL A 99 -6.31 -0.01 -3.02
N ALA A 100 -5.93 0.82 -2.02
CA ALA A 100 -5.82 2.27 -2.20
C ALA A 100 -4.84 2.65 -3.32
N HIS A 101 -3.66 2.01 -3.35
CA HIS A 101 -2.69 2.22 -4.42
C HIS A 101 -3.27 1.85 -5.80
N LEU A 102 -3.94 0.68 -5.91
CA LEU A 102 -4.55 0.24 -7.17
C LEU A 102 -5.68 1.18 -7.63
N MET A 103 -6.49 1.73 -6.72
CA MET A 103 -7.51 2.73 -7.05
C MET A 103 -6.88 4.06 -7.49
N LEU A 104 -5.78 4.49 -6.86
CA LEU A 104 -5.03 5.67 -7.30
C LEU A 104 -4.41 5.45 -8.69
N TYR A 105 -3.83 4.27 -8.96
CA TYR A 105 -3.35 3.87 -10.28
C TYR A 105 -4.48 3.90 -11.32
N ALA A 106 -5.64 3.35 -10.99
CA ALA A 106 -6.83 3.38 -11.83
C ALA A 106 -7.30 4.80 -12.19
N GLY A 107 -6.98 5.79 -11.34
CA GLY A 107 -7.36 7.19 -11.55
C GLY A 107 -8.57 7.64 -10.73
N VAL A 108 -8.95 6.91 -9.69
CA VAL A 108 -9.93 7.39 -8.70
C VAL A 108 -9.35 8.58 -7.96
N ARG A 109 -10.04 9.74 -8.02
CA ARG A 109 -9.50 11.02 -7.56
C ARG A 109 -9.49 11.19 -6.04
N ASP A 110 -10.49 10.65 -5.37
CA ASP A 110 -10.66 10.80 -3.92
C ASP A 110 -10.64 9.45 -3.22
N VAL A 111 -9.43 8.89 -3.11
CA VAL A 111 -9.15 7.68 -2.34
C VAL A 111 -8.65 8.08 -0.97
N ARG A 112 -9.28 7.57 0.08
CA ARG A 112 -8.98 7.87 1.47
C ARG A 112 -8.67 6.60 2.24
N LEU A 113 -7.72 6.69 3.16
CA LEU A 113 -7.36 5.61 4.09
C LEU A 113 -7.80 6.00 5.50
N LEU A 114 -8.46 5.08 6.23
CA LEU A 114 -8.78 5.27 7.64
C LEU A 114 -7.50 5.11 8.48
N ASP A 115 -7.08 6.17 9.15
CA ASP A 115 -5.85 6.19 9.94
C ASP A 115 -5.95 5.25 11.14
N GLY A 116 -5.11 4.21 11.17
CA GLY A 116 -5.14 3.14 12.16
C GLY A 116 -6.16 2.02 11.90
N GLY A 117 -6.92 2.10 10.80
CA GLY A 117 -7.84 1.05 10.36
C GLY A 117 -8.94 0.70 11.37
N PHE A 118 -9.40 -0.55 11.32
CA PHE A 118 -10.48 -1.02 12.17
C PHE A 118 -10.12 -0.96 13.67
N ALA A 119 -8.85 -1.19 14.02
CA ALA A 119 -8.41 -1.10 15.42
C ALA A 119 -8.59 0.31 16.01
N ALA A 120 -8.26 1.35 15.23
CA ALA A 120 -8.45 2.73 15.66
C ALA A 120 -9.93 3.12 15.77
N TRP A 121 -10.80 2.56 14.90
CA TRP A 121 -12.26 2.73 14.99
C TRP A 121 -12.80 2.17 16.30
N ILE A 122 -12.43 0.93 16.63
CA ILE A 122 -12.80 0.29 17.91
C ILE A 122 -12.23 1.08 19.10
N GLY A 123 -10.95 1.49 19.01
CA GLY A 123 -10.30 2.28 20.07
C GLY A 123 -10.95 3.65 20.31
N ALA A 124 -11.64 4.19 19.31
CA ALA A 124 -12.43 5.43 19.43
C ALA A 124 -13.84 5.20 20.00
N ALA A 125 -14.20 3.95 20.36
CA ALA A 125 -15.51 3.52 20.86
C ALA A 125 -16.68 3.93 19.95
N LEU A 126 -16.47 3.86 18.62
CA LEU A 126 -17.48 4.20 17.63
C LEU A 126 -18.39 2.99 17.31
N PRO A 127 -19.64 3.24 16.85
CA PRO A 127 -20.59 2.19 16.56
C PRO A 127 -20.08 1.18 15.54
N CYS A 128 -20.41 -0.09 15.72
CA CYS A 128 -20.19 -1.16 14.77
C CYS A 128 -21.51 -1.85 14.46
N THR A 129 -21.55 -2.56 13.34
CA THR A 129 -22.67 -3.42 12.95
C THR A 129 -22.17 -4.82 12.58
N SER A 130 -23.08 -5.76 12.39
CA SER A 130 -22.84 -7.12 11.95
C SER A 130 -23.79 -7.48 10.81
N GLY A 131 -23.50 -8.56 10.10
CA GLY A 131 -24.31 -9.05 8.99
C GLY A 131 -23.58 -8.99 7.65
N PRO A 132 -24.26 -9.30 6.54
CA PRO A 132 -23.68 -9.29 5.21
C PRO A 132 -23.24 -7.87 4.79
N ALA A 133 -22.31 -7.82 3.86
CA ALA A 133 -21.90 -6.58 3.21
C ALA A 133 -23.10 -5.89 2.52
N ARG A 134 -23.04 -4.58 2.41
CA ARG A 134 -23.98 -3.81 1.59
C ARG A 134 -23.79 -4.18 0.11
N ASP A 135 -24.89 -4.39 -0.59
CA ASP A 135 -24.85 -4.53 -2.05
C ASP A 135 -24.43 -3.21 -2.71
N SER A 136 -23.54 -3.28 -3.66
CA SER A 136 -23.12 -2.15 -4.48
C SER A 136 -23.89 -2.17 -5.80
N ALA A 137 -24.48 -1.06 -6.20
CA ALA A 137 -25.03 -0.92 -7.54
C ALA A 137 -23.88 -0.68 -8.54
N PRO A 138 -23.75 -1.49 -9.61
CA PRO A 138 -22.69 -1.29 -10.59
C PRO A 138 -22.77 0.10 -11.26
N ALA A 139 -21.59 0.67 -11.52
CA ALA A 139 -21.49 1.93 -12.26
C ALA A 139 -21.58 1.67 -13.78
N PRO A 140 -22.23 2.55 -14.55
CA PRO A 140 -22.40 2.37 -16.01
C PRO A 140 -21.11 2.61 -16.81
N GLY A 141 -20.08 3.16 -16.18
CA GLY A 141 -18.79 3.45 -16.80
C GLY A 141 -17.89 4.26 -15.87
N PHE A 142 -16.59 4.19 -16.10
CA PHE A 142 -15.58 4.82 -15.23
C PHE A 142 -15.59 6.36 -15.34
N GLY A 143 -15.86 6.89 -16.54
CA GLY A 143 -16.03 8.33 -16.78
C GLY A 143 -14.71 9.08 -17.02
N ALA A 144 -13.57 8.40 -17.15
CA ALA A 144 -12.27 8.95 -17.49
C ALA A 144 -11.41 7.88 -18.21
N PRO A 145 -10.28 8.24 -18.85
CA PRO A 145 -9.30 7.27 -19.36
C PRO A 145 -8.82 6.32 -18.27
N PHE A 146 -8.60 5.04 -18.64
CA PHE A 146 -8.17 3.99 -17.71
C PHE A 146 -6.94 3.24 -18.25
N PRO A 147 -5.91 2.99 -17.44
CA PRO A 147 -5.72 3.55 -16.10
C PRO A 147 -5.41 5.05 -16.17
N GLY A 148 -5.87 5.81 -15.16
CA GLY A 148 -5.70 7.26 -15.13
C GLY A 148 -4.32 7.73 -14.67
N ARG A 149 -3.56 6.86 -13.95
CA ARG A 149 -2.24 7.17 -13.39
C ARG A 149 -1.28 5.97 -13.58
N PRO A 150 -0.99 5.57 -14.84
CA PRO A 150 -0.11 4.44 -15.12
C PRO A 150 1.30 4.58 -14.52
N GLU A 151 1.76 5.82 -14.34
CA GLU A 151 3.04 6.14 -13.71
C GLU A 151 3.15 5.73 -12.24
N PHE A 152 2.07 5.38 -11.56
CA PHE A 152 2.09 4.90 -10.18
C PHE A 152 2.45 3.41 -10.05
N MET A 153 2.59 2.71 -11.19
CA MET A 153 2.96 1.30 -11.24
C MET A 153 4.22 1.11 -12.09
N LEU A 154 5.08 0.21 -11.67
CA LEU A 154 6.25 -0.22 -12.44
C LEU A 154 6.17 -1.73 -12.67
N ASP A 155 6.43 -2.13 -13.89
CA ASP A 155 6.81 -3.50 -14.23
C ASP A 155 8.31 -3.75 -13.94
N GLN A 156 8.74 -5.01 -14.08
CA GLN A 156 10.13 -5.41 -13.86
C GLN A 156 11.12 -4.63 -14.74
N ARG A 157 10.80 -4.39 -16.01
CA ARG A 157 11.66 -3.65 -16.94
C ARG A 157 11.77 -2.18 -16.56
N GLN A 158 10.68 -1.57 -16.11
CA GLN A 158 10.66 -0.19 -15.64
C GLN A 158 11.44 -0.06 -14.34
N ALA A 159 11.31 -1.02 -13.40
CA ALA A 159 12.07 -1.07 -12.16
C ALA A 159 13.59 -1.19 -12.46
N ALA A 160 13.98 -2.08 -13.39
CA ALA A 160 15.38 -2.22 -13.82
C ALA A 160 15.95 -0.92 -14.38
N ARG A 161 15.15 -0.15 -15.15
CA ARG A 161 15.59 1.16 -15.68
C ARG A 161 15.77 2.24 -14.61
N LEU A 162 15.09 2.13 -13.46
CA LEU A 162 15.28 3.05 -12.34
C LEU A 162 16.58 2.74 -11.58
N SER A 163 16.95 1.45 -11.53
CA SER A 163 18.18 1.03 -10.88
C SER A 163 19.39 1.62 -11.61
N GLY A 164 20.28 2.26 -10.88
CA GLY A 164 21.51 2.87 -11.43
C GLY A 164 21.36 4.30 -11.98
N ARG A 165 20.17 4.92 -11.95
CA ARG A 165 20.01 6.34 -12.29
C ARG A 165 20.30 7.22 -11.07
N GLU A 166 20.99 8.35 -11.31
CA GLU A 166 21.31 9.31 -10.24
C GLU A 166 20.06 10.02 -9.68
N ASP A 167 19.06 10.28 -10.54
CA ASP A 167 17.81 10.97 -10.19
C ASP A 167 16.68 10.02 -9.76
N ALA A 168 16.97 8.72 -9.58
CA ALA A 168 15.99 7.71 -9.22
C ALA A 168 16.52 6.73 -8.16
N ALA A 169 15.63 5.96 -7.55
CA ALA A 169 16.00 4.85 -6.69
C ALA A 169 14.85 3.84 -6.55
N LEU A 170 15.21 2.57 -6.40
CA LEU A 170 14.34 1.56 -5.84
C LEU A 170 14.46 1.57 -4.32
N ALA A 171 13.33 1.60 -3.62
CA ALA A 171 13.24 1.61 -2.17
C ALA A 171 12.67 0.28 -1.66
N SER A 172 13.51 -0.52 -1.03
CA SER A 172 13.14 -1.81 -0.45
C SER A 172 12.40 -1.62 0.86
N ILE A 173 11.10 -1.91 0.89
CA ILE A 173 10.26 -1.84 2.09
C ILE A 173 10.23 -3.22 2.75
N ARG A 174 11.40 -3.63 3.25
CA ARG A 174 11.66 -4.93 3.84
C ARG A 174 12.40 -4.77 5.17
N THR A 175 12.35 -5.79 6.01
CA THR A 175 13.14 -5.81 7.25
C THR A 175 14.65 -5.85 6.92
N TRP A 176 15.49 -5.58 7.91
CA TRP A 176 16.95 -5.64 7.68
C TRP A 176 17.42 -7.05 7.31
N SER A 177 16.87 -8.08 7.97
CA SER A 177 17.22 -9.47 7.66
C SER A 177 16.84 -9.87 6.24
N GLU A 178 15.72 -9.38 5.72
CA GLU A 178 15.33 -9.59 4.31
C GLU A 178 16.26 -8.81 3.36
N PHE A 179 16.47 -7.51 3.62
CA PHE A 179 17.29 -6.62 2.78
C PHE A 179 18.76 -7.03 2.73
N SER A 180 19.31 -7.54 3.84
CA SER A 180 20.68 -8.02 3.90
C SER A 180 20.86 -9.42 3.30
N GLY A 181 19.78 -10.17 3.11
CA GLY A 181 19.82 -11.56 2.64
C GLY A 181 20.01 -12.60 3.75
N ALA A 182 19.90 -12.21 5.03
CA ALA A 182 19.93 -13.17 6.14
C ALA A 182 18.69 -14.07 6.14
N SER A 183 17.55 -13.55 5.65
CA SER A 183 16.28 -14.27 5.52
C SER A 183 15.57 -13.88 4.22
N SER A 184 14.71 -14.75 3.69
CA SER A 184 13.75 -14.38 2.63
C SER A 184 12.57 -13.58 3.18
N GLY A 185 12.23 -13.80 4.45
CA GLY A 185 11.11 -13.18 5.16
C GLY A 185 9.77 -13.88 4.93
N TYR A 186 9.60 -14.62 3.85
CA TYR A 186 8.34 -15.25 3.46
C TYR A 186 8.47 -16.76 3.36
N SER A 187 7.41 -17.50 3.69
CA SER A 187 7.39 -18.97 3.59
C SER A 187 7.29 -19.49 2.15
N TYR A 188 6.92 -18.64 1.21
CA TYR A 188 6.74 -18.97 -0.21
C TYR A 188 7.75 -18.26 -1.14
N ILE A 189 8.73 -17.57 -0.59
CA ILE A 189 9.86 -16.98 -1.32
C ILE A 189 11.15 -17.61 -0.80
N ASP A 190 11.79 -18.43 -1.60
CA ASP A 190 13.05 -19.12 -1.19
C ASP A 190 14.26 -18.21 -1.35
N ALA A 191 14.23 -17.32 -2.35
CA ALA A 191 15.34 -16.44 -2.68
C ALA A 191 15.66 -15.44 -1.56
N ARG A 192 16.95 -15.35 -1.23
CA ARG A 192 17.49 -14.40 -0.24
C ARG A 192 18.29 -13.32 -0.93
N GLY A 193 18.38 -12.16 -0.31
CA GLY A 193 19.07 -10.99 -0.86
C GLY A 193 18.10 -9.89 -1.24
N ASP A 194 18.58 -8.96 -2.05
CA ASP A 194 17.82 -7.81 -2.48
C ASP A 194 18.27 -7.33 -3.87
N ILE A 195 17.51 -6.43 -4.49
CA ILE A 195 17.85 -5.81 -5.77
C ILE A 195 19.16 -5.01 -5.62
N LEU A 196 20.12 -5.27 -6.50
CA LEU A 196 21.38 -4.53 -6.51
C LEU A 196 21.14 -3.04 -6.71
N GLY A 197 21.74 -2.19 -5.87
CA GLY A 197 21.59 -0.74 -5.91
C GLY A 197 20.32 -0.20 -5.22
N ALA A 198 19.42 -1.07 -4.75
CA ALA A 198 18.27 -0.63 -3.98
C ALA A 198 18.66 -0.01 -2.64
N ARG A 199 17.89 0.99 -2.21
CA ARG A 199 18.03 1.67 -0.92
C ARG A 199 17.10 1.06 0.10
N TRP A 200 17.58 0.92 1.35
CA TRP A 200 16.75 0.33 2.40
C TRP A 200 15.71 1.32 2.92
N GLY A 201 14.48 1.12 2.54
CA GLY A 201 13.32 1.92 2.98
C GLY A 201 12.76 1.50 4.32
N ARG A 202 13.29 0.40 4.90
CA ARG A 202 12.83 -0.24 6.13
C ARG A 202 11.40 -0.80 6.02
N ALA A 203 10.92 -1.47 7.04
CA ALA A 203 9.53 -1.93 7.18
C ALA A 203 9.10 -1.88 8.66
N GLY A 204 9.43 -2.91 9.42
CA GLY A 204 9.06 -3.01 10.82
C GLY A 204 9.89 -4.06 11.56
N ARG A 205 9.25 -4.76 12.48
CA ARG A 205 9.92 -5.75 13.33
C ARG A 205 10.51 -6.90 12.51
N GLU A 206 11.72 -7.30 12.89
CA GLU A 206 12.37 -8.47 12.32
C GLU A 206 11.52 -9.74 12.50
N GLY A 207 11.48 -10.57 11.44
CA GLY A 207 10.70 -11.80 11.43
C GLY A 207 9.19 -11.63 11.26
N ASP A 208 8.70 -10.40 11.13
CA ASP A 208 7.27 -10.10 10.92
C ASP A 208 7.07 -9.36 9.58
N VAL A 209 6.77 -10.11 8.53
CA VAL A 209 6.56 -9.59 7.17
C VAL A 209 5.34 -8.66 7.06
N ASN A 210 4.48 -8.63 8.05
CA ASN A 210 3.32 -7.74 8.09
C ASN A 210 3.57 -6.49 8.95
N SER A 211 4.74 -6.38 9.59
CA SER A 211 5.05 -5.23 10.42
C SER A 211 5.46 -4.02 9.60
N MET A 212 4.84 -2.88 9.92
CA MET A 212 5.22 -1.56 9.43
C MET A 212 5.48 -0.59 10.59
N SER A 213 6.07 -1.08 11.68
CA SER A 213 6.28 -0.31 12.92
C SER A 213 7.24 0.87 12.75
N GLU A 214 8.04 0.91 11.67
CA GLU A 214 8.84 2.09 11.31
C GLU A 214 7.97 3.22 10.71
N TYR A 215 6.76 2.91 10.25
CA TYR A 215 5.82 3.83 9.60
C TYR A 215 4.58 4.13 10.45
N GLN A 216 4.27 3.24 11.37
CA GLN A 216 3.05 3.29 12.17
C GLN A 216 3.37 3.35 13.67
N LEU A 217 2.50 4.02 14.40
CA LEU A 217 2.45 4.00 15.86
C LEU A 217 1.90 2.64 16.34
N ALA A 218 1.95 2.40 17.64
CA ALA A 218 1.47 1.16 18.24
C ALA A 218 -0.04 0.91 18.02
N ASP A 219 -0.81 1.96 17.81
CA ASP A 219 -2.24 1.91 17.50
C ASP A 219 -2.55 1.82 15.99
N GLY A 220 -1.54 1.61 15.15
CA GLY A 220 -1.66 1.48 13.70
C GLY A 220 -1.75 2.80 12.94
N ARG A 221 -1.85 3.94 13.60
CA ARG A 221 -1.89 5.25 12.94
C ARG A 221 -0.53 5.61 12.33
N MET A 222 -0.58 6.36 11.22
CA MET A 222 0.61 6.86 10.55
C MET A 222 1.45 7.71 11.50
N ARG A 223 2.76 7.45 11.59
CA ARG A 223 3.73 8.31 12.29
C ARG A 223 3.72 9.72 11.71
N PRO A 224 4.23 10.73 12.45
CA PRO A 224 4.46 12.06 11.90
C PRO A 224 5.25 11.99 10.58
N ALA A 225 4.80 12.74 9.57
CA ALA A 225 5.42 12.76 8.24
C ALA A 225 6.92 13.09 8.28
N CYS A 226 7.32 13.97 9.18
CA CYS A 226 8.72 14.35 9.37
C CYS A 226 9.60 13.21 9.92
N GLU A 227 9.04 12.28 10.69
CA GLU A 227 9.76 11.08 11.18
C GLU A 227 10.01 10.11 10.03
N ILE A 228 8.99 9.82 9.23
CA ILE A 228 9.11 8.95 8.04
C ILE A 228 10.11 9.56 7.04
N ALA A 229 9.99 10.85 6.75
CA ALA A 229 10.92 11.55 5.85
C ALA A 229 12.37 11.53 6.36
N ARG A 230 12.59 11.67 7.67
CA ARG A 230 13.91 11.58 8.28
C ARG A 230 14.49 10.17 8.18
N MET A 231 13.69 9.15 8.48
CA MET A 231 14.07 7.74 8.34
C MET A 231 14.50 7.42 6.91
N TRP A 232 13.73 7.83 5.92
CA TRP A 232 14.04 7.63 4.51
C TRP A 232 15.29 8.38 4.08
N ARG A 233 15.42 9.65 4.49
CA ARG A 233 16.59 10.48 4.14
C ARG A 233 17.90 9.89 4.65
N ALA A 234 17.90 9.25 5.81
CA ALA A 234 19.06 8.56 6.36
C ALA A 234 19.58 7.44 5.46
N ASN A 235 18.72 6.91 4.57
CA ASN A 235 19.05 5.91 3.57
C ASN A 235 19.05 6.48 2.13
N GLY A 236 19.14 7.81 1.99
CA GLY A 236 19.20 8.48 0.70
C GLY A 236 17.86 8.57 -0.05
N ILE A 237 16.73 8.18 0.55
CA ILE A 237 15.40 8.23 -0.06
C ILE A 237 14.77 9.60 0.24
N HIS A 238 14.37 10.35 -0.79
CA HIS A 238 13.78 11.69 -0.64
C HIS A 238 12.92 12.07 -1.85
N ALA A 239 12.04 13.06 -1.67
CA ALA A 239 11.06 13.52 -2.66
C ALA A 239 11.65 14.03 -3.99
N GLY A 240 12.93 14.37 -4.04
CA GLY A 240 13.59 14.81 -5.26
C GLY A 240 13.92 13.69 -6.26
N LEU A 241 13.77 12.42 -5.83
CA LEU A 241 14.04 11.26 -6.68
C LEU A 241 12.76 10.74 -7.34
N HIS A 242 12.93 10.05 -8.46
CA HIS A 242 11.91 9.14 -8.98
C HIS A 242 12.03 7.82 -8.21
N LEU A 243 11.04 7.48 -7.41
CA LEU A 243 11.08 6.36 -6.48
C LEU A 243 10.18 5.23 -6.91
N GLY A 244 10.74 4.02 -6.96
CA GLY A 244 10.00 2.76 -7.05
C GLY A 244 10.02 2.06 -5.70
N PHE A 245 8.92 2.05 -4.97
CA PHE A 245 8.79 1.25 -3.74
C PHE A 245 8.51 -0.21 -4.09
N TYR A 246 9.13 -1.15 -3.39
CA TYR A 246 8.84 -2.58 -3.50
C TYR A 246 9.03 -3.31 -2.17
N CYS A 247 8.46 -4.50 -2.06
CA CYS A 247 8.68 -5.42 -0.94
C CYS A 247 8.71 -6.87 -1.48
N GLY A 248 8.11 -7.85 -0.82
CA GLY A 248 7.95 -9.20 -1.39
C GLY A 248 6.98 -9.23 -2.56
N THR A 249 5.75 -8.74 -2.35
CA THR A 249 4.61 -8.85 -3.28
C THR A 249 3.74 -7.58 -3.32
N GLY A 250 4.30 -6.42 -3.02
CA GLY A 250 3.65 -5.11 -3.21
C GLY A 250 2.89 -4.52 -2.01
N TRP A 251 2.46 -5.27 -0.99
CA TRP A 251 1.59 -4.74 0.07
C TRP A 251 2.27 -3.67 0.96
N ARG A 252 3.44 -3.97 1.52
CA ARG A 252 4.22 -2.99 2.32
C ARG A 252 4.64 -1.80 1.47
N ALA A 253 5.01 -2.07 0.22
CA ALA A 253 5.36 -1.04 -0.75
C ALA A 253 4.19 -0.10 -1.03
N SER A 254 2.97 -0.63 -1.15
CA SER A 254 1.75 0.18 -1.33
C SER A 254 1.48 1.09 -0.13
N LEU A 255 1.71 0.63 1.11
CA LEU A 255 1.57 1.50 2.29
C LEU A 255 2.62 2.63 2.28
N ALA A 256 3.88 2.31 1.97
CA ALA A 256 4.93 3.32 1.83
C ALA A 256 4.61 4.34 0.71
N PHE A 257 4.12 3.86 -0.44
CA PHE A 257 3.65 4.69 -1.54
C PHE A 257 2.52 5.62 -1.09
N VAL A 258 1.46 5.10 -0.45
CA VAL A 258 0.33 5.92 0.03
C VAL A 258 0.82 6.98 1.00
N TYR A 259 1.72 6.65 1.93
CA TYR A 259 2.27 7.63 2.87
C TYR A 259 3.13 8.70 2.17
N ALA A 260 3.97 8.32 1.21
CA ALA A 260 4.71 9.28 0.38
C ALA A 260 3.76 10.19 -0.42
N TRP A 261 2.70 9.62 -0.99
CA TRP A 261 1.67 10.36 -1.71
C TRP A 261 0.91 11.34 -0.79
N LEU A 262 0.54 10.92 0.41
CA LEU A 262 -0.06 11.80 1.43
C LEU A 262 0.86 12.96 1.80
N MET A 263 2.17 12.71 1.86
CA MET A 263 3.21 13.73 2.12
C MET A 263 3.46 14.68 0.94
N GLY A 264 2.80 14.45 -0.20
CA GLY A 264 2.91 15.30 -1.40
C GLY A 264 4.03 14.91 -2.36
N TRP A 265 4.63 13.73 -2.22
CA TRP A 265 5.62 13.27 -3.18
C TRP A 265 4.94 12.88 -4.49
N GLU A 266 5.51 13.30 -5.62
CA GLU A 266 4.86 13.17 -6.94
C GLU A 266 5.49 12.10 -7.83
N ARG A 267 6.83 11.98 -7.81
CA ARG A 267 7.57 11.03 -8.65
C ARG A 267 7.74 9.69 -7.91
N ILE A 268 6.64 9.02 -7.67
CA ILE A 268 6.58 7.78 -6.88
C ILE A 268 5.76 6.71 -7.60
N ALA A 269 6.18 5.46 -7.45
CA ALA A 269 5.50 4.29 -7.98
C ALA A 269 5.69 3.07 -7.08
N VAL A 270 4.91 2.01 -7.31
CA VAL A 270 5.17 0.68 -6.74
C VAL A 270 5.66 -0.23 -7.86
N TYR A 271 6.76 -0.93 -7.63
CA TYR A 271 7.14 -2.08 -8.43
C TYR A 271 6.32 -3.27 -7.96
N ASP A 272 5.36 -3.67 -8.79
CA ASP A 272 4.27 -4.58 -8.44
C ASP A 272 4.75 -5.99 -8.09
N GLY A 273 5.58 -6.58 -8.94
CA GLY A 273 6.11 -7.92 -8.74
C GLY A 273 7.07 -8.08 -7.56
N GLY A 274 7.67 -6.99 -7.13
CA GLY A 274 8.55 -6.93 -5.97
C GLY A 274 9.71 -7.91 -6.04
N TRP A 275 10.17 -8.33 -4.85
CA TRP A 275 11.27 -9.28 -4.73
C TRP A 275 10.90 -10.68 -5.27
N LEU A 276 9.64 -11.09 -5.14
CA LEU A 276 9.20 -12.39 -5.62
C LEU A 276 9.41 -12.53 -7.13
N GLU A 277 8.97 -11.56 -7.92
CA GLU A 277 9.14 -11.58 -9.38
C GLU A 277 10.62 -11.37 -9.76
N TRP A 278 11.29 -10.38 -9.14
CA TRP A 278 12.67 -10.05 -9.45
C TRP A 278 13.62 -11.22 -9.27
N SER A 279 13.47 -11.95 -8.18
CA SER A 279 14.37 -13.05 -7.81
C SER A 279 14.17 -14.34 -8.60
N GLN A 280 13.09 -14.45 -9.39
CA GLN A 280 12.84 -15.58 -10.28
C GLN A 280 13.58 -15.49 -11.62
N ASP A 281 13.99 -14.29 -12.01
CA ASP A 281 14.77 -14.07 -13.22
C ASP A 281 16.28 -14.10 -12.89
N PRO A 282 17.00 -15.12 -13.38
CA PRO A 282 18.43 -15.27 -13.07
C PRO A 282 19.31 -14.16 -13.68
N ASP A 283 18.81 -13.44 -14.67
CA ASP A 283 19.55 -12.32 -15.29
C ASP A 283 19.43 -11.02 -14.50
N ASN A 284 18.53 -10.96 -13.53
CA ASN A 284 18.37 -9.79 -12.69
C ASN A 284 19.50 -9.66 -11.64
N PRO A 285 20.11 -8.46 -11.50
CA PRO A 285 21.18 -8.26 -10.55
C PRO A 285 20.68 -8.30 -9.09
N VAL A 286 21.26 -9.19 -8.31
CA VAL A 286 20.94 -9.45 -6.90
C VAL A 286 22.18 -9.21 -6.04
N VAL A 287 21.98 -8.76 -4.79
CA VAL A 287 23.02 -8.62 -3.78
C VAL A 287 22.61 -9.32 -2.47
N CYS A 288 23.57 -10.02 -1.86
CA CYS A 288 23.42 -10.60 -0.53
C CYS A 288 24.52 -10.01 0.38
N ARG A 289 24.13 -9.09 1.26
CA ARG A 289 25.06 -8.28 2.08
C ARG A 289 25.64 -9.05 3.28
N VAL A 290 24.98 -10.13 3.75
CA VAL A 290 25.53 -10.98 4.83
C VAL A 290 26.74 -11.80 4.39
N ALA A 291 26.89 -12.10 3.10
CA ALA A 291 28.06 -12.83 2.58
C ALA A 291 29.33 -11.95 2.58
N GLU A 292 29.18 -10.63 2.49
CA GLU A 292 30.31 -9.68 2.47
C GLU A 292 30.91 -9.47 3.87
N SER A 293 30.14 -9.66 4.94
CA SER A 293 30.62 -9.49 6.33
C SER A 293 31.40 -10.70 6.87
N MET A 294 31.40 -11.86 6.18
CA MET A 294 32.17 -13.06 6.57
C MET A 294 33.51 -13.17 5.86
N THR A 295 33.83 -12.26 4.94
CA THR A 295 35.10 -12.25 4.15
C THR A 295 36.02 -11.05 4.44
N ALA A 296 35.71 -10.24 5.45
CA ALA A 296 36.50 -9.07 5.85
C ALA A 296 37.28 -9.31 7.14
#